data_5acd9dd328e917d3a42662b8934fdabc
#
_entry.id   5acd9dd328e917d3a42662b8934fdabc
#
_cell.length_a   1.000
_cell.length_b   1.000
_cell.length_c   1.000
_cell.angle_alpha   90.00
_cell.angle_beta   90.00
_cell.angle_gamma   90.00
#
_symmetry.space_group_name_H-M   'P 1'
#
loop_
_entity.id
_entity.type
_entity.pdbx_description
1 polymer ?
#
loop_
_entity_poly.entity_id
_entity_poly.type
_entity_poly.pdbx_seq_one_letter_code
_entity_poly.pdbx_strand_id
1 'polypeptide(L)'
;FDIENMVFSKKGHQFTENPVFISGLARSGTTMLMRYLHETGEFRSLTYQDMPFVLMPNLWKKLSFRKPAGELKERAHQDGILVSLESPEAFEEVFWRIFTGEQYIYKDRLKLLKTNIEVLDKFRDFVKNALLSSDQPDKLRYLSKNNNNILRLGYLKKSFPEAKIVIPFRDPLQHALSLLNQHIHFSGIQHENKFSLDYM
;
A
#
# COMPACT_ATOMS: atom_id res chain seq x y z
N PHE A 1 -16.29 4.56 -1.90
CA PHE A 1 -15.38 5.70 -1.94
C PHE A 1 -16.14 7.01 -1.92
N ASP A 2 -17.08 7.26 -2.84
CA ASP A 2 -17.81 8.54 -2.93
C ASP A 2 -18.67 8.81 -1.69
N ILE A 3 -19.32 7.78 -1.15
CA ILE A 3 -20.06 7.86 0.14
C ILE A 3 -19.11 8.22 1.27
N GLU A 4 -17.93 7.62 1.32
CA GLU A 4 -16.89 7.92 2.30
C GLU A 4 -16.52 9.40 2.27
N ASN A 5 -16.22 9.92 1.08
CA ASN A 5 -15.88 11.33 0.88
C ASN A 5 -17.03 12.26 1.29
N MET A 6 -18.27 11.95 0.88
CA MET A 6 -19.43 12.75 1.22
C MET A 6 -19.65 12.87 2.73
N VAL A 7 -19.38 11.80 3.48
CA VAL A 7 -19.64 11.74 4.94
C VAL A 7 -18.47 12.31 5.74
N PHE A 8 -17.22 12.07 5.31
CA PHE A 8 -16.03 12.34 6.16
C PHE A 8 -15.15 13.49 5.66
N SER A 9 -15.13 13.84 4.36
CA SER A 9 -14.21 14.85 3.82
C SER A 9 -14.45 16.27 4.33
N LYS A 10 -15.63 16.58 4.87
CA LYS A 10 -16.02 17.92 5.35
C LYS A 10 -15.55 18.26 6.77
N LYS A 11 -14.83 17.37 7.44
CA LYS A 11 -14.28 17.66 8.77
C LYS A 11 -13.02 18.50 8.59
N GLY A 12 -12.98 19.67 9.24
CA GLY A 12 -11.91 20.68 9.15
C GLY A 12 -10.55 20.26 9.73
N HIS A 13 -10.10 19.08 9.39
CA HIS A 13 -8.79 18.57 9.77
C HIS A 13 -7.70 19.16 8.88
N GLN A 14 -6.65 19.68 9.49
CA GLN A 14 -5.41 20.05 8.78
C GLN A 14 -4.49 18.84 8.75
N PHE A 15 -4.39 18.21 7.60
CA PHE A 15 -3.49 17.08 7.41
C PHE A 15 -2.08 17.55 7.07
N THR A 16 -1.08 16.80 7.52
CA THR A 16 0.30 16.99 7.06
C THR A 16 0.42 16.56 5.60
N GLU A 17 0.70 17.51 4.71
CA GLU A 17 0.82 17.27 3.25
C GLU A 17 2.16 16.64 2.85
N ASN A 18 2.83 15.96 3.77
CA ASN A 18 4.14 15.33 3.54
C ASN A 18 4.11 13.80 3.74
N PRO A 19 3.29 13.07 2.99
CA PRO A 19 3.26 11.61 3.07
C PRO A 19 4.62 11.01 2.70
N VAL A 20 4.82 9.76 3.14
CA VAL A 20 6.00 8.97 2.79
C VAL A 20 5.59 7.81 1.91
N PHE A 21 6.17 7.72 0.72
CA PHE A 21 5.96 6.63 -0.21
C PHE A 21 7.24 5.81 -0.34
N ILE A 22 7.19 4.55 0.10
CA ILE A 22 8.27 3.61 -0.13
C ILE A 22 8.03 2.96 -1.48
N SER A 23 8.96 3.18 -2.41
CA SER A 23 8.93 2.66 -3.76
C SER A 23 10.21 1.89 -4.03
N GLY A 24 10.12 0.76 -4.68
CA GLY A 24 11.31 -0.03 -5.01
C GLY A 24 10.93 -1.41 -5.51
N LEU A 25 11.93 -2.10 -6.04
CA LEU A 25 11.73 -3.45 -6.52
C LEU A 25 11.36 -4.41 -5.37
N ALA A 26 10.65 -5.47 -5.70
CA ALA A 26 10.48 -6.57 -4.75
C ALA A 26 11.83 -7.04 -4.22
N ARG A 27 11.90 -7.52 -2.99
CA ARG A 27 13.12 -8.02 -2.33
C ARG A 27 14.21 -6.97 -2.04
N SER A 28 13.96 -5.68 -2.24
CA SER A 28 14.90 -4.60 -1.86
C SER A 28 14.79 -4.15 -0.39
N GLY A 29 13.94 -4.79 0.42
CA GLY A 29 13.74 -4.44 1.83
C GLY A 29 12.59 -3.46 2.08
N THR A 30 11.78 -3.15 1.07
CA THR A 30 10.64 -2.20 1.16
C THR A 30 9.66 -2.54 2.29
N THR A 31 9.32 -3.81 2.48
CA THR A 31 8.39 -4.24 3.54
C THR A 31 8.96 -4.04 4.93
N MET A 32 10.23 -4.39 5.14
CA MET A 32 10.90 -4.21 6.44
C MET A 32 10.99 -2.72 6.80
N LEU A 33 11.34 -1.88 5.83
CA LEU A 33 11.40 -0.43 6.03
C LEU A 33 10.02 0.15 6.36
N MET A 34 8.97 -0.28 5.66
CA MET A 34 7.61 0.15 5.96
C MET A 34 7.20 -0.21 7.40
N ARG A 35 7.47 -1.45 7.82
CA ARG A 35 7.14 -1.91 9.17
C ARG A 35 7.88 -1.13 10.23
N TYR A 36 9.18 -0.95 10.05
CA TYR A 36 10.01 -0.17 10.96
C TYR A 36 9.48 1.26 11.14
N LEU A 37 9.16 1.95 10.03
CA LEU A 37 8.59 3.29 10.11
C LEU A 37 7.19 3.28 10.74
N HIS A 38 6.35 2.30 10.42
CA HIS A 38 5.01 2.18 11.01
C HIS A 38 5.06 2.00 12.54
N GLU A 39 6.01 1.21 13.03
CA GLU A 39 6.20 0.94 14.46
C GLU A 39 6.66 2.17 15.26
N THR A 40 7.16 3.24 14.61
CA THR A 40 7.46 4.51 15.31
C THR A 40 6.23 5.21 15.86
N GLY A 41 5.04 4.86 15.38
CA GLY A 41 3.79 5.53 15.78
C GLY A 41 3.56 6.90 15.16
N GLU A 42 4.43 7.37 14.27
CA GLU A 42 4.32 8.67 13.57
C GLU A 42 3.50 8.59 12.29
N PHE A 43 3.13 7.38 11.87
CA PHE A 43 2.53 7.14 10.57
C PHE A 43 1.22 6.36 10.65
N ARG A 44 0.31 6.70 9.74
CA ARG A 44 -0.86 5.89 9.40
C ARG A 44 -0.60 5.17 8.09
N SER A 45 -0.61 3.86 8.12
CA SER A 45 -0.59 2.98 6.95
C SER A 45 -1.90 2.19 6.88
N LEU A 46 -2.31 1.78 5.69
CA LEU A 46 -3.36 0.77 5.56
C LEU A 46 -2.86 -0.58 6.07
N THR A 47 -3.66 -1.26 6.86
CA THR A 47 -3.34 -2.53 7.52
C THR A 47 -4.34 -3.62 7.12
N TYR A 48 -4.10 -4.86 7.51
CA TYR A 48 -5.09 -5.93 7.31
C TYR A 48 -6.42 -5.67 8.01
N GLN A 49 -6.48 -4.81 9.04
CA GLN A 49 -7.75 -4.36 9.65
C GLN A 49 -8.62 -3.53 8.70
N ASP A 50 -8.03 -2.85 7.72
CA ASP A 50 -8.77 -2.03 6.75
C ASP A 50 -9.43 -2.88 5.66
N MET A 51 -9.07 -4.17 5.56
CA MET A 51 -9.70 -5.12 4.64
C MET A 51 -11.10 -5.54 5.15
N PRO A 52 -12.05 -5.79 4.25
CA PRO A 52 -11.93 -5.71 2.78
C PRO A 52 -12.20 -4.31 2.21
N PHE A 53 -12.51 -3.30 3.03
CA PHE A 53 -13.02 -2.00 2.58
C PHE A 53 -11.95 -0.90 2.62
N VAL A 54 -10.78 -1.14 2.04
CA VAL A 54 -9.62 -0.20 2.02
C VAL A 54 -9.95 1.17 1.41
N LEU A 55 -11.00 1.26 0.57
CA LEU A 55 -11.49 2.53 -0.01
C LEU A 55 -12.50 3.26 0.88
N MET A 56 -12.91 2.65 1.98
CA MET A 56 -13.88 3.20 2.93
C MET A 56 -13.46 2.92 4.39
N PRO A 57 -12.23 3.30 4.80
CA PRO A 57 -11.66 2.91 6.09
C PRO A 57 -12.44 3.51 7.28
N ASN A 58 -13.05 4.68 7.15
CA ASN A 58 -13.83 5.31 8.22
C ASN A 58 -15.18 4.62 8.43
N LEU A 59 -15.89 4.32 7.33
CA LEU A 59 -17.13 3.55 7.40
C LEU A 59 -16.87 2.15 7.95
N TRP A 60 -15.83 1.50 7.45
CA TRP A 60 -15.43 0.18 7.92
C TRP A 60 -15.09 0.18 9.41
N LYS A 61 -14.31 1.16 9.88
CA LYS A 61 -14.00 1.33 11.30
C LYS A 61 -15.24 1.43 12.19
N LYS A 62 -16.33 2.04 11.69
CA LYS A 62 -17.61 2.15 12.43
C LYS A 62 -18.44 0.87 12.40
N LEU A 63 -18.36 0.12 11.31
CA LEU A 63 -19.15 -1.10 11.11
C LEU A 63 -18.46 -2.35 11.64
N SER A 64 -17.13 -2.38 11.58
CA SER A 64 -16.34 -3.50 12.07
C SER A 64 -16.12 -3.37 13.57
N PHE A 65 -16.47 -4.43 14.32
CA PHE A 65 -15.94 -4.58 15.66
C PHE A 65 -14.43 -4.82 15.54
N ARG A 66 -13.61 -3.87 15.98
CA ARG A 66 -12.16 -4.05 16.03
C ARG A 66 -11.86 -5.32 16.82
N LYS A 67 -11.42 -6.34 16.13
CA LYS A 67 -10.88 -7.53 16.77
C LYS A 67 -9.51 -7.15 17.35
N PRO A 68 -9.18 -7.59 18.57
CA PRO A 68 -7.83 -7.43 19.09
C PRO A 68 -6.83 -8.04 18.09
N ALA A 69 -5.59 -7.54 18.12
CA ALA A 69 -4.51 -8.07 17.30
C ALA A 69 -4.52 -9.60 17.39
N GLY A 70 -4.82 -10.24 16.28
CA GLY A 70 -4.91 -11.70 16.23
C GLY A 70 -3.52 -12.34 16.31
N GLU A 71 -3.48 -13.66 16.35
CA GLU A 71 -2.24 -14.42 16.29
C GLU A 71 -1.41 -14.02 15.06
N LEU A 72 -0.10 -13.95 15.28
CA LEU A 72 0.86 -13.74 14.19
C LEU A 72 0.82 -14.96 13.25
N LYS A 73 0.61 -14.70 11.96
CA LYS A 73 0.63 -15.73 10.91
C LYS A 73 1.64 -15.33 9.84
N GLU A 74 2.30 -16.30 9.27
CA GLU A 74 3.15 -16.02 8.11
C GLU A 74 2.30 -15.56 6.93
N ARG A 75 2.75 -14.51 6.25
CA ARG A 75 2.03 -13.98 5.10
C ARG A 75 2.09 -14.94 3.90
N ALA A 76 1.14 -14.79 2.97
CA ALA A 76 0.99 -15.68 1.81
C ALA A 76 2.27 -15.85 0.94
N HIS A 77 3.21 -14.91 1.01
CA HIS A 77 4.48 -14.99 0.29
C HIS A 77 5.49 -15.99 0.87
N GLN A 78 5.22 -16.58 2.04
CA GLN A 78 6.07 -17.57 2.71
C GLN A 78 7.55 -17.15 2.76
N ASP A 79 7.79 -15.91 3.11
CA ASP A 79 9.13 -15.30 3.17
C ASP A 79 9.61 -15.05 4.60
N GLY A 80 9.01 -15.75 5.57
CA GLY A 80 9.34 -15.67 7.00
C GLY A 80 8.79 -14.43 7.70
N ILE A 81 8.01 -13.58 7.00
CA ILE A 81 7.44 -12.37 7.60
C ILE A 81 6.11 -12.71 8.26
N LEU A 82 6.07 -12.60 9.59
CA LEU A 82 4.85 -12.76 10.36
C LEU A 82 4.00 -11.48 10.28
N VAL A 83 2.70 -11.62 10.11
CA VAL A 83 1.73 -10.52 10.02
C VAL A 83 0.58 -10.74 11.01
N SER A 84 0.05 -9.64 11.52
CA SER A 84 -1.20 -9.57 12.28
C SER A 84 -2.20 -8.67 11.55
N LEU A 85 -3.38 -8.50 12.11
CA LEU A 85 -4.36 -7.54 11.56
C LEU A 85 -3.84 -6.10 11.54
N GLU A 86 -2.93 -5.74 12.42
CA GLU A 86 -2.33 -4.39 12.51
C GLU A 86 -1.12 -4.20 11.59
N SER A 87 -0.66 -5.28 10.93
CA SER A 87 0.49 -5.19 10.04
C SER A 87 0.16 -4.37 8.79
N PRO A 88 1.01 -3.38 8.43
CA PRO A 88 0.83 -2.60 7.23
C PRO A 88 1.20 -3.41 5.98
N GLU A 89 0.44 -3.19 4.90
CA GLU A 89 0.71 -3.85 3.60
C GLU A 89 0.37 -2.91 2.43
N ALA A 90 0.68 -3.34 1.20
CA ALA A 90 0.59 -2.58 -0.05
C ALA A 90 -0.87 -2.36 -0.55
N PHE A 91 -1.82 -2.12 0.34
CA PHE A 91 -3.24 -1.99 0.01
C PHE A 91 -3.60 -0.75 -0.83
N GLU A 92 -2.70 0.23 -0.91
CA GLU A 92 -2.86 1.37 -1.82
C GLU A 92 -3.03 0.95 -3.29
N GLU A 93 -2.49 -0.20 -3.69
CA GLU A 93 -2.62 -0.71 -5.05
C GLU A 93 -4.08 -0.94 -5.46
N VAL A 94 -4.98 -1.24 -4.51
CA VAL A 94 -6.42 -1.37 -4.75
C VAL A 94 -6.99 -0.07 -5.31
N PHE A 95 -6.59 1.09 -4.76
CA PHE A 95 -7.00 2.39 -5.29
C PHE A 95 -6.58 2.55 -6.76
N TRP A 96 -5.30 2.34 -7.04
CA TRP A 96 -4.77 2.54 -8.39
C TRP A 96 -5.42 1.61 -9.42
N ARG A 97 -5.58 0.33 -9.09
CA ARG A 97 -6.24 -0.64 -9.98
C ARG A 97 -7.70 -0.27 -10.28
N ILE A 98 -8.45 0.21 -9.31
CA ILE A 98 -9.87 0.59 -9.49
C ILE A 98 -10.00 1.86 -10.33
N PHE A 99 -9.21 2.89 -10.04
CA PHE A 99 -9.38 4.22 -10.68
C PHE A 99 -8.60 4.40 -11.98
N THR A 100 -7.60 3.57 -12.26
CA THR A 100 -6.84 3.62 -13.52
C THR A 100 -6.99 2.38 -14.38
N GLY A 101 -7.68 1.35 -13.87
CA GLY A 101 -7.72 0.04 -14.48
C GLY A 101 -6.34 -0.63 -14.48
N GLU A 102 -6.20 -1.71 -15.22
CA GLU A 102 -4.94 -2.45 -15.33
C GLU A 102 -4.06 -1.95 -16.49
N GLN A 103 -4.20 -0.66 -16.87
CA GLN A 103 -3.54 -0.08 -18.05
C GLN A 103 -2.01 -0.06 -17.98
N TYR A 104 -1.40 -0.32 -16.82
CA TYR A 104 0.04 -0.36 -16.61
C TYR A 104 0.58 -1.76 -16.31
N ILE A 105 -0.30 -2.76 -16.11
CA ILE A 105 0.04 -4.16 -15.84
C ILE A 105 -0.35 -5.01 -17.05
N TYR A 106 0.62 -5.60 -17.71
CA TYR A 106 0.44 -6.53 -18.82
C TYR A 106 1.05 -7.88 -18.46
N LYS A 107 0.69 -8.94 -19.17
CA LYS A 107 1.23 -10.29 -18.93
C LYS A 107 2.76 -10.38 -19.07
N ASP A 108 3.33 -9.57 -19.93
CA ASP A 108 4.75 -9.63 -20.34
C ASP A 108 5.56 -8.41 -19.93
N ARG A 109 4.90 -7.35 -19.44
CA ARG A 109 5.58 -6.07 -19.11
C ARG A 109 4.77 -5.19 -18.21
N LEU A 110 5.47 -4.26 -17.55
CA LEU A 110 4.89 -3.10 -16.88
C LEU A 110 5.11 -1.86 -17.72
N LYS A 111 4.16 -0.93 -17.72
CA LYS A 111 4.26 0.38 -18.36
C LYS A 111 4.13 1.50 -17.32
N LEU A 112 4.66 2.68 -17.63
CA LEU A 112 4.41 3.85 -16.83
C LEU A 112 2.90 4.11 -16.76
N LEU A 113 2.40 4.36 -15.56
CA LEU A 113 1.01 4.73 -15.36
C LEU A 113 0.71 6.02 -16.13
N LYS A 114 -0.43 6.07 -16.79
CA LYS A 114 -1.01 7.29 -17.35
C LYS A 114 -2.33 7.56 -16.65
N THR A 115 -2.48 8.76 -16.11
CA THR A 115 -3.70 9.15 -15.38
C THR A 115 -3.94 10.66 -15.54
N ASN A 116 -5.12 11.12 -15.13
CA ASN A 116 -5.57 12.50 -15.22
C ASN A 116 -5.67 13.16 -13.83
N ILE A 117 -6.00 14.43 -13.80
CA ILE A 117 -6.08 15.22 -12.58
C ILE A 117 -7.20 14.71 -11.65
N GLU A 118 -8.31 14.26 -12.20
CA GLU A 118 -9.45 13.74 -11.42
C GLU A 118 -9.04 12.55 -10.54
N VAL A 119 -8.27 11.61 -11.09
CA VAL A 119 -7.76 10.46 -10.32
C VAL A 119 -6.77 10.93 -9.25
N LEU A 120 -5.95 11.96 -9.53
CA LEU A 120 -5.03 12.50 -8.53
C LEU A 120 -5.77 13.19 -7.37
N ASP A 121 -6.87 13.88 -7.65
CA ASP A 121 -7.73 14.47 -6.62
C ASP A 121 -8.38 13.37 -5.77
N LYS A 122 -8.91 12.31 -6.39
CA LYS A 122 -9.40 11.13 -5.67
C LYS A 122 -8.31 10.46 -4.83
N PHE A 123 -7.06 10.46 -5.31
CA PHE A 123 -5.95 9.92 -4.54
C PHE A 123 -5.64 10.75 -3.28
N ARG A 124 -5.73 12.10 -3.39
CA ARG A 124 -5.61 12.97 -2.20
C ARG A 124 -6.72 12.67 -1.19
N ASP A 125 -7.95 12.50 -1.66
CA ASP A 125 -9.09 12.15 -0.79
C ASP A 125 -8.92 10.77 -0.15
N PHE A 126 -8.41 9.79 -0.90
CA PHE A 126 -8.09 8.47 -0.37
C PHE A 126 -7.07 8.52 0.78
N VAL A 127 -6.00 9.27 0.60
CA VAL A 127 -4.97 9.48 1.65
C VAL A 127 -5.56 10.18 2.87
N LYS A 128 -6.38 11.22 2.66
CA LYS A 128 -7.11 11.91 3.74
C LYS A 128 -8.02 10.96 4.51
N ASN A 129 -8.80 10.14 3.81
CA ASN A 129 -9.68 9.16 4.44
C ASN A 129 -8.91 8.12 5.25
N ALA A 130 -7.75 7.68 4.75
CA ALA A 130 -6.87 6.79 5.49
C ALA A 130 -6.39 7.45 6.81
N LEU A 131 -5.98 8.72 6.77
CA LEU A 131 -5.59 9.48 7.96
C LEU A 131 -6.75 9.67 8.93
N LEU A 132 -7.94 10.06 8.42
CA LEU A 132 -9.16 10.25 9.23
C LEU A 132 -9.60 8.98 9.96
N SER A 133 -9.27 7.81 9.44
CA SER A 133 -9.59 6.52 10.09
C SER A 133 -8.71 6.22 11.30
N SER A 134 -7.64 6.99 11.53
CA SER A 134 -6.81 6.89 12.74
C SER A 134 -7.46 7.58 13.94
N ASP A 135 -6.88 7.40 15.12
CA ASP A 135 -7.35 8.06 16.34
C ASP A 135 -6.72 9.46 16.53
N GLN A 136 -5.66 9.77 15.78
CA GLN A 136 -4.94 11.05 15.82
C GLN A 136 -4.63 11.56 14.40
N PRO A 137 -5.66 11.87 13.59
CA PRO A 137 -5.50 12.17 12.17
C PRO A 137 -4.59 13.38 11.88
N ASP A 138 -4.60 14.37 12.75
CA ASP A 138 -3.84 15.62 12.58
C ASP A 138 -2.36 15.50 12.97
N LYS A 139 -1.98 14.41 13.64
CA LYS A 139 -0.61 14.17 14.09
C LYS A 139 0.15 13.18 13.21
N LEU A 140 -0.58 12.32 12.53
CA LEU A 140 0.03 11.25 11.75
C LEU A 140 0.28 11.69 10.32
N ARG A 141 1.33 11.15 9.75
CA ARG A 141 1.64 11.24 8.32
C ARG A 141 1.21 9.96 7.62
N TYR A 142 0.76 10.07 6.38
CA TYR A 142 0.47 8.88 5.60
C TYR A 142 1.76 8.17 5.17
N LEU A 143 1.79 6.86 5.33
CA LEU A 143 2.89 6.00 4.90
C LEU A 143 2.33 4.87 4.05
N SER A 144 2.85 4.72 2.86
CA SER A 144 2.56 3.55 2.02
C SER A 144 3.82 2.95 1.41
N LYS A 145 3.72 1.69 1.09
CA LYS A 145 4.72 0.94 0.34
C LYS A 145 4.05 0.26 -0.84
N ASN A 146 4.57 0.50 -2.03
CA ASN A 146 4.12 -0.22 -3.20
C ASN A 146 5.25 -0.33 -4.23
N ASN A 147 5.53 -1.54 -4.68
CA ASN A 147 6.58 -1.76 -5.69
C ASN A 147 6.23 -1.06 -7.02
N ASN A 148 4.93 -1.01 -7.37
CA ASN A 148 4.46 -0.33 -8.58
C ASN A 148 4.52 1.20 -8.50
N ASN A 149 4.81 1.79 -7.34
CA ASN A 149 5.00 3.23 -7.23
C ASN A 149 6.11 3.76 -8.12
N ILE A 150 7.10 2.94 -8.48
CA ILE A 150 8.14 3.32 -9.45
C ILE A 150 7.57 3.72 -10.82
N LEU A 151 6.39 3.21 -11.18
CA LEU A 151 5.71 3.49 -12.44
C LEU A 151 4.92 4.82 -12.40
N ARG A 152 4.81 5.46 -11.22
CA ARG A 152 3.93 6.62 -10.99
C ARG A 152 4.55 7.70 -10.09
N LEU A 153 5.87 7.71 -9.89
CA LEU A 153 6.58 8.67 -9.02
C LEU A 153 6.19 10.12 -9.29
N GLY A 154 6.10 10.51 -10.57
CA GLY A 154 5.70 11.85 -10.98
C GLY A 154 4.28 12.20 -10.54
N TYR A 155 3.35 11.26 -10.57
CA TYR A 155 1.97 11.48 -10.12
C TYR A 155 1.86 11.56 -8.59
N LEU A 156 2.65 10.77 -7.86
CA LEU A 156 2.73 10.89 -6.39
C LEU A 156 3.22 12.28 -5.98
N LYS A 157 4.28 12.78 -6.63
CA LYS A 157 4.80 14.14 -6.40
C LYS A 157 3.85 15.23 -6.86
N LYS A 158 3.08 15.00 -7.91
CA LYS A 158 2.04 15.95 -8.37
C LYS A 158 0.86 16.00 -7.40
N SER A 159 0.48 14.87 -6.79
CA SER A 159 -0.56 14.82 -5.77
C SER A 159 -0.11 15.48 -4.46
N PHE A 160 1.14 15.24 -4.07
CA PHE A 160 1.74 15.70 -2.82
C PHE A 160 3.15 16.24 -3.10
N PRO A 161 3.31 17.52 -3.40
CA PRO A 161 4.61 18.13 -3.72
C PRO A 161 5.67 17.92 -2.61
N GLU A 162 5.24 17.94 -1.35
CA GLU A 162 6.10 17.76 -0.18
C GLU A 162 6.32 16.28 0.22
N ALA A 163 5.72 15.34 -0.51
CA ALA A 163 5.89 13.92 -0.24
C ALA A 163 7.36 13.51 -0.23
N LYS A 164 7.73 12.62 0.68
CA LYS A 164 9.04 11.95 0.65
C LYS A 164 8.90 10.62 -0.08
N ILE A 165 9.73 10.42 -1.09
CA ILE A 165 9.81 9.15 -1.81
C ILE A 165 11.11 8.48 -1.39
N VAL A 166 10.99 7.30 -0.81
CA VAL A 166 12.12 6.50 -0.33
C VAL A 166 12.27 5.28 -1.23
N ILE A 167 13.43 5.14 -1.84
CA ILE A 167 13.72 4.04 -2.75
C ILE A 167 14.88 3.23 -2.14
N PRO A 168 14.58 2.18 -1.36
CA PRO A 168 15.62 1.30 -0.87
C PRO A 168 16.21 0.49 -2.03
N PHE A 169 17.52 0.35 -2.02
CA PHE A 169 18.24 -0.51 -2.94
C PHE A 169 19.15 -1.46 -2.17
N ARG A 170 19.52 -2.54 -2.81
CA ARG A 170 20.35 -3.59 -2.24
C ARG A 170 21.50 -3.90 -3.18
N ASP A 171 22.56 -4.52 -2.68
CA ASP A 171 23.63 -5.06 -3.52
C ASP A 171 23.01 -5.86 -4.69
N PRO A 172 23.39 -5.57 -5.96
CA PRO A 172 22.72 -6.15 -7.12
C PRO A 172 22.79 -7.68 -7.16
N LEU A 173 23.90 -8.29 -6.76
CA LEU A 173 24.04 -9.75 -6.76
C LEU A 173 23.14 -10.39 -5.70
N GLN A 174 23.15 -9.86 -4.48
CA GLN A 174 22.27 -10.34 -3.42
C GLN A 174 20.80 -10.14 -3.76
N HIS A 175 20.49 -9.04 -4.45
CA HIS A 175 19.12 -8.75 -4.88
C HIS A 175 18.67 -9.75 -5.96
N ALA A 176 19.49 -9.99 -6.97
CA ALA A 176 19.22 -10.96 -8.02
C ALA A 176 19.01 -12.37 -7.47
N LEU A 177 19.87 -12.82 -6.56
CA LEU A 177 19.71 -14.12 -5.90
C LEU A 177 18.40 -14.20 -5.09
N SER A 178 18.03 -13.14 -4.40
CA SER A 178 16.77 -13.10 -3.64
C SER A 178 15.53 -13.13 -4.55
N LEU A 179 15.59 -12.46 -5.71
CA LEU A 179 14.52 -12.51 -6.73
C LEU A 179 14.42 -13.90 -7.38
N LEU A 180 15.58 -14.51 -7.70
CA LEU A 180 15.62 -15.86 -8.26
C LEU A 180 14.99 -16.88 -7.29
N ASN A 181 15.36 -16.84 -6.02
CA ASN A 181 14.79 -17.72 -5.00
C ASN A 181 13.28 -17.54 -4.87
N GLN A 182 12.80 -16.28 -4.89
CA GLN A 182 11.36 -15.99 -4.88
C GLN A 182 10.66 -16.54 -6.12
N HIS A 183 11.27 -16.39 -7.30
CA HIS A 183 10.71 -16.91 -8.56
C HIS A 183 10.59 -18.42 -8.52
N ILE A 184 11.63 -19.13 -8.12
CA ILE A 184 11.62 -20.60 -7.98
C ILE A 184 10.51 -21.04 -7.03
N HIS A 185 10.41 -20.36 -5.86
CA HIS A 185 9.38 -20.68 -4.87
C HIS A 185 7.96 -20.46 -5.41
N PHE A 186 7.68 -19.33 -6.04
CA PHE A 186 6.37 -19.04 -6.61
C PHE A 186 6.03 -19.96 -7.79
N SER A 187 6.99 -20.28 -8.65
CA SER A 187 6.78 -21.24 -9.72
C SER A 187 6.34 -22.61 -9.20
N GLY A 188 6.91 -23.07 -8.08
CA GLY A 188 6.48 -24.30 -7.40
C GLY A 188 5.00 -24.22 -6.95
N ILE A 189 4.63 -23.14 -6.23
CA ILE A 189 3.25 -22.94 -5.74
C ILE A 189 2.25 -22.82 -6.90
N GLN A 190 2.60 -22.12 -7.97
CA GLN A 190 1.74 -21.90 -9.13
C GLN A 190 1.47 -23.20 -9.90
N HIS A 191 2.42 -24.13 -9.93
CA HIS A 191 2.19 -25.46 -10.51
C HIS A 191 1.16 -26.28 -9.72
N GLU A 192 1.06 -26.07 -8.42
CA GLU A 192 0.15 -26.81 -7.55
C GLU A 192 -1.23 -26.15 -7.39
N ASN A 193 -1.35 -24.86 -7.63
CA ASN A 193 -2.57 -24.09 -7.35
C ASN A 193 -2.87 -23.04 -8.44
N LYS A 194 -3.94 -23.27 -9.20
CA LYS A 194 -4.38 -22.38 -10.28
C LYS A 194 -4.75 -20.97 -9.79
N PHE A 195 -5.32 -20.85 -8.58
CA PHE A 195 -5.62 -19.53 -7.99
C PHE A 195 -4.34 -18.71 -7.77
N SER A 196 -3.27 -19.35 -7.33
CA SER A 196 -1.97 -18.69 -7.16
C SER A 196 -1.38 -18.21 -8.49
N LEU A 197 -1.64 -18.93 -9.58
CA LEU A 197 -1.21 -18.51 -10.91
C LEU A 197 -1.89 -17.22 -11.39
N ASP A 198 -3.17 -17.05 -11.06
CA ASP A 198 -3.95 -15.88 -11.49
C ASP A 198 -3.72 -14.66 -10.58
N TYR A 199 -3.28 -14.88 -9.32
CA TYR A 199 -3.13 -13.84 -8.30
C TYR A 199 -1.69 -13.33 -8.13
N MET A 200 -0.67 -14.16 -8.30
CA MET A 200 0.75 -13.84 -8.10
C MET A 200 1.48 -13.62 -9.43
#